data_cb642cc5f5d587691eef6c330f84b524
#
_entry.id   cb642cc5f5d587691eef6c330f84b524
#
_cell.length_a   1.000
_cell.length_b   1.000
_cell.length_c   1.000
_cell.angle_alpha   90.00
_cell.angle_beta   90.00
_cell.angle_gamma   90.00
#
_symmetry.space_group_name_H-M   'P 1'
#
loop_
_entity.id
_entity.type
_entity.pdbx_description
1 polymer ?
#
loop_
_entity_poly.entity_id
_entity_poly.type
_entity_poly.pdbx_seq_one_letter_code
_entity_poly.pdbx_strand_id
1 'polypeptide(L)'
;VEEQIRKARERGDFDNLEGAGKPVDLSENPFEPPEMRMVNRMLKNNDFTPFWIQLGKDIDAVTDKIEREVEQFQRYCHNFAAEKHSNVTVERFNQRKKLFYLEKRKQFEKLKKDILNYNIHCPTFRLGRANIEVDDEMLRVITRIEKAIEEAKDQSSIE
;
A
#
# COMPACT_ATOMS: atom_id res chain seq x y z
N VAL A 1 -43.91 11.47 -8.39
CA VAL A 1 -43.20 10.56 -7.47
C VAL A 1 -44.15 9.51 -6.92
N GLU A 2 -45.30 9.88 -6.35
CA GLU A 2 -46.26 8.94 -5.75
C GLU A 2 -46.85 7.92 -6.75
N GLU A 3 -47.12 8.35 -8.00
CA GLU A 3 -47.62 7.45 -9.03
C GLU A 3 -46.61 6.38 -9.44
N GLN A 4 -45.32 6.71 -9.43
CA GLN A 4 -44.22 5.74 -9.66
C GLN A 4 -44.12 4.73 -8.52
N ILE A 5 -44.28 5.19 -7.28
CA ILE A 5 -44.27 4.32 -6.10
C ILE A 5 -45.47 3.37 -6.14
N ARG A 6 -46.64 3.87 -6.52
CA ARG A 6 -47.85 3.05 -6.66
C ARG A 6 -47.67 1.97 -7.72
N LYS A 7 -47.15 2.32 -8.91
CA LYS A 7 -46.85 1.36 -9.98
C LYS A 7 -45.82 0.31 -9.57
N ALA A 8 -44.80 0.71 -8.82
CA ALA A 8 -43.82 -0.21 -8.28
C ALA A 8 -44.41 -1.19 -7.25
N ARG A 9 -45.34 -0.71 -6.39
CA ARG A 9 -46.09 -1.59 -5.49
C ARG A 9 -46.97 -2.58 -6.23
N GLU A 10 -47.73 -2.12 -7.26
CA GLU A 10 -48.57 -2.97 -8.07
C GLU A 10 -47.81 -4.04 -8.84
N ARG A 11 -46.55 -3.79 -9.17
CA ARG A 11 -45.65 -4.76 -9.80
C ARG A 11 -44.95 -5.72 -8.81
N GLY A 12 -45.13 -5.49 -7.51
CA GLY A 12 -44.44 -6.30 -6.48
C GLY A 12 -42.95 -5.99 -6.31
N ASP A 13 -42.46 -4.83 -6.79
CA ASP A 13 -41.04 -4.45 -6.70
C ASP A 13 -40.57 -4.33 -5.24
N PHE A 14 -41.52 -4.23 -4.28
CA PHE A 14 -41.25 -4.19 -2.84
C PHE A 14 -41.55 -5.50 -2.13
N ASP A 15 -41.94 -6.57 -2.85
CA ASP A 15 -42.21 -7.86 -2.27
C ASP A 15 -40.91 -8.65 -2.14
N ASN A 16 -40.75 -9.32 -1.01
CA ASN A 16 -39.56 -10.14 -0.71
C ASN A 16 -38.22 -9.41 -0.77
N LEU A 17 -38.18 -8.13 -0.39
CA LEU A 17 -36.93 -7.40 -0.27
C LEU A 17 -36.00 -8.08 0.74
N GLU A 18 -34.72 -8.19 0.38
CA GLU A 18 -33.70 -8.70 1.28
C GLU A 18 -33.65 -7.84 2.55
N GLY A 19 -33.84 -8.47 3.71
CA GLY A 19 -33.92 -7.76 4.98
C GLY A 19 -35.32 -7.34 5.42
N ALA A 20 -36.40 -7.64 4.66
CA ALA A 20 -37.76 -7.35 5.08
C ALA A 20 -38.09 -7.94 6.46
N GLY A 21 -38.58 -7.12 7.38
CA GLY A 21 -38.91 -7.52 8.75
C GLY A 21 -37.72 -7.67 9.71
N LYS A 22 -36.50 -7.48 9.25
CA LYS A 22 -35.31 -7.44 10.14
C LYS A 22 -35.11 -6.01 10.67
N PRO A 23 -34.72 -5.85 11.94
CA PRO A 23 -34.38 -4.53 12.45
C PRO A 23 -33.19 -3.96 11.69
N VAL A 24 -33.31 -2.71 11.25
CA VAL A 24 -32.19 -1.99 10.61
C VAL A 24 -31.15 -1.72 11.70
N ASP A 25 -29.90 -2.08 11.41
CA ASP A 25 -28.78 -1.73 12.29
C ASP A 25 -28.56 -0.21 12.25
N LEU A 26 -28.99 0.46 13.31
CA LEU A 26 -28.85 1.90 13.53
C LEU A 26 -27.65 2.22 14.45
N SER A 27 -26.82 1.23 14.78
CA SER A 27 -25.65 1.45 15.62
C SER A 27 -24.74 2.51 14.96
N GLU A 28 -24.38 3.49 15.77
CA GLU A 28 -23.48 4.56 15.33
C GLU A 28 -22.05 4.13 15.61
N ASN A 29 -21.18 4.24 14.62
CA ASN A 29 -19.74 4.07 14.84
C ASN A 29 -19.19 5.33 15.52
N PRO A 30 -18.72 5.26 16.77
CA PRO A 30 -18.23 6.43 17.51
C PRO A 30 -16.98 7.06 16.87
N PHE A 31 -16.29 6.34 16.00
CA PHE A 31 -15.10 6.82 15.28
C PHE A 31 -15.42 7.46 13.93
N GLU A 32 -16.69 7.49 13.54
CA GLU A 32 -17.14 8.03 12.26
C GLU A 32 -17.54 9.51 12.39
N PRO A 33 -16.96 10.41 11.56
CA PRO A 33 -17.36 11.81 11.54
C PRO A 33 -18.86 11.95 11.23
N PRO A 34 -19.62 12.77 11.98
CA PRO A 34 -21.07 12.93 11.79
C PRO A 34 -21.46 13.27 10.35
N GLU A 35 -20.65 14.11 9.67
CA GLU A 35 -20.88 14.57 8.31
C GLU A 35 -20.78 13.44 7.27
N MET A 36 -20.00 12.40 7.60
CA MET A 36 -19.76 11.27 6.69
C MET A 36 -20.68 10.08 6.93
N ARG A 37 -21.44 10.06 8.02
CA ARG A 37 -22.30 8.91 8.41
C ARG A 37 -23.27 8.50 7.29
N MET A 38 -23.94 9.48 6.69
CA MET A 38 -24.90 9.19 5.61
C MET A 38 -24.20 8.65 4.37
N VAL A 39 -23.08 9.24 3.99
CA VAL A 39 -22.29 8.82 2.82
C VAL A 39 -21.74 7.41 3.04
N ASN A 40 -21.16 7.14 4.21
CA ASN A 40 -20.60 5.83 4.53
C ASN A 40 -21.68 4.74 4.60
N ARG A 41 -22.88 5.07 5.10
CA ARG A 41 -24.02 4.15 5.09
C ARG A 41 -24.47 3.83 3.65
N MET A 42 -24.54 4.83 2.77
CA MET A 42 -24.87 4.61 1.36
C MET A 42 -23.82 3.74 0.66
N LEU A 43 -22.54 3.99 0.92
CA LEU A 43 -21.44 3.19 0.36
C LEU A 43 -21.50 1.75 0.86
N LYS A 44 -21.71 1.54 2.18
CA LYS A 44 -21.83 0.21 2.79
C LYS A 44 -23.02 -0.58 2.21
N ASN A 45 -24.16 0.07 2.04
CA ASN A 45 -25.38 -0.57 1.50
C ASN A 45 -25.26 -0.97 0.03
N ASN A 46 -24.30 -0.39 -0.70
CA ASN A 46 -24.06 -0.70 -2.11
C ASN A 46 -22.75 -1.44 -2.34
N ASP A 47 -22.14 -1.99 -1.28
CA ASP A 47 -20.84 -2.67 -1.32
C ASP A 47 -19.70 -1.83 -1.96
N PHE A 48 -19.84 -0.51 -1.95
CA PHE A 48 -18.82 0.40 -2.45
C PHE A 48 -17.79 0.71 -1.37
N THR A 49 -16.53 0.36 -1.65
CA THR A 49 -15.41 0.82 -0.83
C THR A 49 -15.02 2.23 -1.23
N PRO A 50 -14.97 3.20 -0.31
CA PRO A 50 -14.47 4.53 -0.62
C PRO A 50 -13.08 4.49 -1.26
N PHE A 51 -12.88 5.34 -2.26
CA PHE A 51 -11.62 5.39 -3.04
C PHE A 51 -10.36 5.49 -2.15
N TRP A 52 -10.41 6.31 -1.10
CA TRP A 52 -9.26 6.46 -0.19
C TRP A 52 -8.94 5.19 0.61
N ILE A 53 -9.94 4.36 0.94
CA ILE A 53 -9.71 3.06 1.61
C ILE A 53 -8.99 2.11 0.66
N GLN A 54 -9.42 2.03 -0.59
CA GLN A 54 -8.75 1.20 -1.59
C GLN A 54 -7.32 1.69 -1.83
N LEU A 55 -7.14 3.00 -2.00
CA LEU A 55 -5.81 3.60 -2.16
C LEU A 55 -4.91 3.33 -0.95
N GLY A 56 -5.48 3.34 0.27
CA GLY A 56 -4.75 2.97 1.48
C GLY A 56 -4.23 1.53 1.44
N LYS A 57 -5.06 0.58 1.02
CA LYS A 57 -4.66 -0.83 0.85
C LYS A 57 -3.58 -1.00 -0.22
N ASP A 58 -3.69 -0.26 -1.32
CA ASP A 58 -2.73 -0.30 -2.42
C ASP A 58 -1.36 0.24 -1.96
N ILE A 59 -1.34 1.32 -1.17
CA ILE A 59 -0.13 1.86 -0.55
C ILE A 59 0.54 0.81 0.35
N ASP A 60 -0.22 0.15 1.23
CA ASP A 60 0.30 -0.90 2.12
C ASP A 60 0.89 -2.06 1.30
N ALA A 61 0.16 -2.54 0.30
CA ALA A 61 0.63 -3.62 -0.57
C ALA A 61 1.92 -3.26 -1.34
N VAL A 62 2.04 -2.00 -1.82
CA VAL A 62 3.26 -1.51 -2.49
C VAL A 62 4.41 -1.40 -1.51
N THR A 63 4.18 -0.89 -0.30
CA THR A 63 5.20 -0.77 0.75
C THR A 63 5.75 -2.15 1.14
N ASP A 64 4.87 -3.12 1.39
CA ASP A 64 5.25 -4.50 1.69
C ASP A 64 6.01 -5.16 0.53
N LYS A 65 5.63 -4.85 -0.70
CA LYS A 65 6.33 -5.35 -1.89
C LYS A 65 7.75 -4.80 -1.96
N ILE A 66 7.92 -3.49 -1.79
CA ILE A 66 9.24 -2.85 -1.79
C ILE A 66 10.13 -3.47 -0.72
N GLU A 67 9.62 -3.64 0.50
CA GLU A 67 10.37 -4.23 1.61
C GLU A 67 10.83 -5.66 1.31
N ARG A 68 9.93 -6.52 0.81
CA ARG A 68 10.29 -7.88 0.38
C ARG A 68 11.36 -7.91 -0.72
N GLU A 69 11.26 -7.01 -1.69
CA GLU A 69 12.24 -6.91 -2.78
C GLU A 69 13.61 -6.44 -2.26
N VAL A 70 13.63 -5.51 -1.32
CA VAL A 70 14.87 -5.04 -0.65
C VAL A 70 15.51 -6.17 0.16
N GLU A 71 14.73 -6.93 0.93
CA GLU A 71 15.23 -8.08 1.68
C GLU A 71 15.82 -9.17 0.79
N GLN A 72 15.13 -9.48 -0.31
CA GLN A 72 15.62 -10.47 -1.28
C GLN A 72 16.92 -10.01 -1.93
N PHE A 73 17.00 -8.73 -2.30
CA PHE A 73 18.20 -8.18 -2.90
C PHE A 73 19.35 -8.06 -1.90
N GLN A 74 19.08 -7.73 -0.64
CA GLN A 74 20.04 -7.74 0.44
C GLN A 74 20.68 -9.13 0.62
N ARG A 75 19.85 -10.18 0.68
CA ARG A 75 20.34 -11.58 0.76
C ARG A 75 21.18 -11.95 -0.47
N TYR A 76 20.75 -11.55 -1.66
CA TYR A 76 21.54 -11.76 -2.88
C TYR A 76 22.89 -11.07 -2.81
N CYS A 77 22.96 -9.82 -2.37
CA CYS A 77 24.21 -9.06 -2.22
C CYS A 77 25.15 -9.67 -1.18
N HIS A 78 24.59 -10.09 -0.04
CA HIS A 78 25.36 -10.79 1.01
C HIS A 78 26.01 -12.07 0.47
N ASN A 79 25.22 -12.96 -0.15
CA ASN A 79 25.73 -14.22 -0.69
C ASN A 79 26.76 -13.99 -1.80
N PHE A 80 26.53 -12.98 -2.66
CA PHE A 80 27.50 -12.62 -3.68
C PHE A 80 28.82 -12.14 -3.07
N ALA A 81 28.78 -11.34 -2.01
CA ALA A 81 29.97 -10.78 -1.38
C ALA A 81 30.82 -11.82 -0.60
N ALA A 82 30.18 -12.93 -0.18
CA ALA A 82 30.87 -14.03 0.52
C ALA A 82 31.77 -14.89 -0.38
N GLU A 83 31.59 -14.79 -1.71
CA GLU A 83 32.35 -15.63 -2.66
C GLU A 83 33.35 -14.80 -3.47
N LYS A 84 34.41 -15.47 -3.98
CA LYS A 84 35.35 -14.83 -4.91
C LYS A 84 34.84 -14.91 -6.34
N HIS A 85 34.80 -13.80 -7.02
CA HIS A 85 34.27 -13.69 -8.38
C HIS A 85 35.29 -13.12 -9.37
N SER A 86 35.10 -13.43 -10.65
CA SER A 86 35.84 -12.80 -11.74
C SER A 86 35.47 -11.34 -11.93
N ASN A 87 36.37 -10.52 -12.49
CA ASN A 87 36.12 -9.10 -12.73
C ASN A 87 34.86 -8.85 -13.56
N VAL A 88 34.58 -9.69 -14.57
CA VAL A 88 33.36 -9.60 -15.39
C VAL A 88 32.09 -9.82 -14.57
N THR A 89 32.13 -10.77 -13.64
CA THR A 89 31.00 -11.09 -12.76
C THR A 89 30.74 -9.93 -11.78
N VAL A 90 31.81 -9.33 -11.23
CA VAL A 90 31.71 -8.16 -10.36
C VAL A 90 31.10 -6.96 -11.10
N GLU A 91 31.48 -6.73 -12.35
CA GLU A 91 30.92 -5.64 -13.14
C GLU A 91 29.42 -5.83 -13.40
N ARG A 92 29.00 -7.04 -13.76
CA ARG A 92 27.57 -7.38 -13.92
C ARG A 92 26.79 -7.20 -12.63
N PHE A 93 27.35 -7.57 -11.50
CA PHE A 93 26.76 -7.34 -10.18
C PHE A 93 26.58 -5.85 -9.91
N ASN A 94 27.60 -5.02 -10.16
CA ASN A 94 27.53 -3.57 -9.96
C ASN A 94 26.46 -2.92 -10.88
N GLN A 95 26.35 -3.37 -12.13
CA GLN A 95 25.28 -2.91 -13.03
C GLN A 95 23.90 -3.30 -12.50
N ARG A 96 23.72 -4.53 -12.01
CA ARG A 96 22.46 -4.99 -11.41
C ARG A 96 22.09 -4.18 -10.16
N LYS A 97 23.07 -3.90 -9.28
CA LYS A 97 22.90 -3.06 -8.09
C LYS A 97 22.44 -1.66 -8.48
N LYS A 98 23.07 -1.06 -9.48
CA LYS A 98 22.68 0.27 -9.99
C LYS A 98 21.23 0.29 -10.54
N LEU A 99 20.86 -0.71 -11.32
CA LEU A 99 19.50 -0.83 -11.86
C LEU A 99 18.48 -1.02 -10.75
N PHE A 100 18.78 -1.84 -9.73
CA PHE A 100 17.92 -2.02 -8.58
C PHE A 100 17.67 -0.70 -7.83
N TYR A 101 18.71 0.09 -7.58
CA TYR A 101 18.54 1.40 -6.92
C TYR A 101 17.71 2.37 -7.76
N LEU A 102 17.88 2.40 -9.08
CA LEU A 102 17.07 3.22 -9.97
C LEU A 102 15.60 2.80 -9.95
N GLU A 103 15.32 1.50 -9.91
CA GLU A 103 13.97 0.98 -9.82
C GLU A 103 13.32 1.34 -8.48
N LYS A 104 14.02 1.16 -7.36
CA LYS A 104 13.52 1.51 -6.03
C LYS A 104 13.22 3.01 -5.93
N ARG A 105 14.09 3.87 -6.46
CA ARG A 105 13.85 5.31 -6.49
C ARG A 105 12.51 5.64 -7.19
N LYS A 106 12.26 5.05 -8.37
CA LYS A 106 10.99 5.24 -9.08
C LYS A 106 9.78 4.73 -8.29
N GLN A 107 9.94 3.60 -7.59
CA GLN A 107 8.88 3.05 -6.73
C GLN A 107 8.58 4.00 -5.56
N PHE A 108 9.59 4.55 -4.89
CA PHE A 108 9.41 5.52 -3.81
C PHE A 108 8.83 6.86 -4.31
N GLU A 109 9.22 7.34 -5.49
CA GLU A 109 8.62 8.53 -6.11
C GLU A 109 7.12 8.34 -6.37
N LYS A 110 6.72 7.15 -6.85
CA LYS A 110 5.32 6.79 -7.03
C LYS A 110 4.61 6.70 -5.69
N LEU A 111 5.18 5.98 -4.72
CA LEU A 111 4.62 5.82 -3.39
C LEU A 111 4.40 7.18 -2.69
N LYS A 112 5.35 8.13 -2.81
CA LYS A 112 5.19 9.50 -2.30
C LYS A 112 3.96 10.19 -2.88
N LYS A 113 3.74 10.05 -4.20
CA LYS A 113 2.55 10.62 -4.88
C LYS A 113 1.26 9.96 -4.42
N ASP A 114 1.27 8.63 -4.25
CA ASP A 114 0.10 7.88 -3.81
C ASP A 114 -0.27 8.23 -2.36
N ILE A 115 0.71 8.42 -1.46
CA ILE A 115 0.50 8.89 -0.09
C ILE A 115 -0.08 10.31 -0.08
N LEU A 116 0.45 11.22 -0.90
CA LEU A 116 -0.09 12.57 -1.01
C LEU A 116 -1.55 12.55 -1.49
N ASN A 117 -1.82 11.75 -2.53
CA ASN A 117 -3.18 11.57 -3.05
C ASN A 117 -4.13 10.98 -2.00
N TYR A 118 -3.68 9.98 -1.23
CA TYR A 118 -4.42 9.43 -0.10
C TYR A 118 -4.77 10.52 0.93
N ASN A 119 -3.80 11.34 1.32
CA ASN A 119 -3.98 12.38 2.32
C ASN A 119 -4.96 13.48 1.87
N ILE A 120 -5.03 13.75 0.55
CA ILE A 120 -5.99 14.72 -0.03
C ILE A 120 -7.43 14.16 0.03
N HIS A 121 -7.62 12.86 -0.21
CA HIS A 121 -8.94 12.24 -0.26
C HIS A 121 -9.41 11.65 1.07
N CYS A 122 -8.53 11.61 2.06
CA CYS A 122 -8.84 11.11 3.39
C CYS A 122 -9.81 12.07 4.10
N PRO A 123 -10.93 11.58 4.65
CA PRO A 123 -11.99 12.44 5.20
C PRO A 123 -11.58 13.14 6.50
N THR A 124 -10.56 12.66 7.18
CA THR A 124 -10.10 13.26 8.44
C THR A 124 -8.57 13.29 8.51
N PHE A 125 -8.05 14.37 9.02
CA PHE A 125 -6.61 14.56 9.25
C PHE A 125 -5.98 13.43 10.10
N ARG A 126 -6.75 12.86 11.04
CA ARG A 126 -6.27 11.79 11.94
C ARG A 126 -5.98 10.47 11.22
N LEU A 127 -6.58 10.24 10.07
CA LEU A 127 -6.37 9.04 9.25
C LEU A 127 -5.28 9.26 8.19
N GLY A 128 -4.73 10.46 8.10
CA GLY A 128 -3.63 10.81 7.20
C GLY A 128 -2.39 9.95 7.46
N ARG A 129 -1.63 9.68 6.41
CA ARG A 129 -0.36 8.96 6.47
C ARG A 129 0.81 9.93 6.49
N ALA A 130 1.89 9.55 7.16
CA ALA A 130 3.13 10.31 7.12
C ALA A 130 3.68 10.38 5.68
N ASN A 131 4.08 11.55 5.25
CA ASN A 131 4.78 11.71 3.99
C ASN A 131 6.17 11.08 4.07
N ILE A 132 6.63 10.53 2.96
CA ILE A 132 7.98 9.98 2.84
C ILE A 132 8.87 10.93 2.03
N GLU A 133 10.15 11.01 2.41
CA GLU A 133 11.17 11.66 1.59
C GLU A 133 11.96 10.59 0.84
N VAL A 134 11.96 10.69 -0.48
CA VAL A 134 12.53 9.67 -1.38
C VAL A 134 14.01 9.45 -1.13
N ASP A 135 14.75 10.53 -0.87
CA ASP A 135 16.20 10.45 -0.64
C ASP A 135 16.51 9.77 0.70
N ASP A 136 15.68 9.98 1.74
CA ASP A 136 15.84 9.31 3.04
C ASP A 136 15.56 7.82 2.93
N GLU A 137 14.49 7.43 2.23
CA GLU A 137 14.19 6.01 2.01
C GLU A 137 15.26 5.32 1.15
N MET A 138 15.77 6.00 0.13
CA MET A 138 16.88 5.49 -0.66
C MET A 138 18.15 5.33 0.15
N LEU A 139 18.46 6.29 1.03
CA LEU A 139 19.63 6.20 1.92
C LEU A 139 19.51 4.98 2.86
N ARG A 140 18.32 4.73 3.43
CA ARG A 140 18.05 3.55 4.26
C ARG A 140 18.31 2.24 3.49
N VAL A 141 17.78 2.14 2.28
CA VAL A 141 17.96 0.96 1.41
C VAL A 141 19.43 0.75 1.06
N ILE A 142 20.14 1.80 0.64
CA ILE A 142 21.55 1.74 0.28
C ILE A 142 22.39 1.30 1.49
N THR A 143 22.22 1.97 2.64
CA THR A 143 22.95 1.66 3.86
C THR A 143 22.76 0.21 4.29
N ARG A 144 21.53 -0.31 4.22
CA ARG A 144 21.19 -1.69 4.57
C ARG A 144 21.86 -2.70 3.66
N ILE A 145 21.92 -2.43 2.35
CA ILE A 145 22.56 -3.31 1.36
C ILE A 145 24.09 -3.26 1.49
N GLU A 146 24.69 -2.08 1.61
CA GLU A 146 26.16 -1.95 1.75
C GLU A 146 26.64 -2.58 3.06
N LYS A 147 25.90 -2.42 4.15
CA LYS A 147 26.21 -3.10 5.42
C LYS A 147 26.19 -4.63 5.28
N ALA A 148 25.21 -5.20 4.58
CA ALA A 148 25.17 -6.64 4.32
C ALA A 148 26.34 -7.14 3.48
N ILE A 149 26.84 -6.32 2.55
CA ILE A 149 28.02 -6.61 1.74
C ILE A 149 29.29 -6.57 2.61
N GLU A 150 29.42 -5.61 3.51
CA GLU A 150 30.57 -5.49 4.43
C GLU A 150 30.60 -6.68 5.40
N GLU A 151 29.48 -7.01 6.04
CA GLU A 151 29.37 -8.15 6.96
C GLU A 151 29.79 -9.48 6.29
N ALA A 152 29.39 -9.69 5.02
CA ALA A 152 29.76 -10.88 4.28
C ALA A 152 31.26 -10.96 3.97
N LYS A 153 31.90 -9.82 3.65
CA LYS A 153 33.37 -9.76 3.40
C LYS A 153 34.18 -10.01 4.65
N ASP A 154 33.73 -9.47 5.80
CA ASP A 154 34.39 -9.66 7.08
C ASP A 154 34.36 -11.13 7.50
N GLN A 155 33.23 -11.82 7.31
CA GLN A 155 33.10 -13.25 7.58
C GLN A 155 34.02 -14.09 6.68
N SER A 156 34.12 -13.76 5.40
CA SER A 156 34.97 -14.48 4.44
C SER A 156 36.48 -14.21 4.63
N SER A 157 36.88 -13.21 5.43
CA SER A 157 38.26 -12.86 5.72
C SER A 157 38.78 -13.57 6.97
N ILE A 158 37.92 -14.21 7.76
CA ILE A 158 38.25 -14.91 9.01
C ILE A 158 38.41 -16.44 8.78
N GLU A 159 37.88 -16.96 7.68
CA GLU A 159 38.08 -18.35 7.22
C GLU A 159 39.31 -18.46 6.30
#